data_86ff5849645a9b3ae8c469ac20d98dfb
#
_entry.id   86ff5849645a9b3ae8c469ac20d98dfb
#
_cell.length_a   1.000
_cell.length_b   1.000
_cell.length_c   1.000
_cell.angle_alpha   90.00
_cell.angle_beta   90.00
_cell.angle_gamma   90.00
#
_symmetry.space_group_name_H-M   'P 1'
#
loop_
_entity.id
_entity.type
_entity.pdbx_description
1 polymer ?
#
loop_
_entity_poly.entity_id
_entity_poly.type
_entity_poly.pdbx_seq_one_letter_code
_entity_poly.pdbx_strand_id
1 'polypeptide(L)'
;LQETLIQTEPDNKGNIEYIPLRELVTIAPAEDLKSITSGRNGEYVPFNFYDVQNGDKLMREVKQVAEETKEWDTGFSGSFFSNREMLDELVVILFISLLLMYFILASQFESFLQPLLVLAEIPIDVAFALLLLWLCGHTLNLMSAIGLIVTCGIVINDSILKLDAINELRKAGVPLLEAIHEAGRRRLRPIIMTSLTTIFAMVPLLFSSDMGSELQKPLSIAMIGTMSVGTAVSLFIIPLLYWFIYRKKEEISSK
;
A
#
# COMPACT_ATOMS: atom_id res chain seq x y z
N LEU A 1 37.35 -12.48 32.78
CA LEU A 1 37.47 -13.92 32.55
C LEU A 1 38.91 -14.43 32.80
N GLN A 2 39.97 -13.73 32.34
CA GLN A 2 41.37 -14.19 32.47
C GLN A 2 41.88 -14.21 33.90
N GLU A 3 41.34 -13.38 34.81
CA GLU A 3 41.73 -13.27 36.21
C GLU A 3 40.88 -14.14 37.16
N THR A 4 39.95 -14.93 36.61
CA THR A 4 39.13 -15.83 37.43
C THR A 4 40.01 -16.96 37.95
N LEU A 5 40.07 -17.12 39.29
CA LEU A 5 40.83 -18.17 39.97
C LEU A 5 39.94 -19.46 40.01
N ILE A 6 40.53 -20.53 39.50
CA ILE A 6 39.93 -21.87 39.62
C ILE A 6 40.56 -22.64 40.74
N GLN A 7 39.75 -23.23 41.57
CA GLN A 7 40.16 -24.05 42.68
C GLN A 7 40.51 -25.46 42.19
N THR A 8 41.74 -25.91 42.45
CA THR A 8 42.14 -27.29 42.15
C THR A 8 41.64 -28.28 43.21
N GLU A 9 41.58 -29.57 42.85
CA GLU A 9 41.33 -30.59 43.83
C GLU A 9 42.45 -30.57 44.90
N PRO A 10 42.12 -30.81 46.17
CA PRO A 10 43.07 -30.79 47.25
C PRO A 10 44.13 -31.87 47.05
N ASP A 11 45.40 -31.46 47.17
CA ASP A 11 46.53 -32.39 47.14
C ASP A 11 46.49 -33.36 48.32
N ASN A 12 47.23 -34.45 48.26
CA ASN A 12 47.33 -35.49 49.34
C ASN A 12 47.61 -34.94 50.75
N LYS A 13 47.93 -33.66 50.85
CA LYS A 13 48.17 -32.92 52.11
C LYS A 13 47.02 -31.95 52.45
N GLY A 14 45.90 -31.95 51.68
CA GLY A 14 44.72 -31.09 51.96
C GLY A 14 44.91 -29.62 51.54
N ASN A 15 45.96 -29.26 50.82
CA ASN A 15 46.16 -27.90 50.32
C ASN A 15 45.39 -27.68 49.01
N ILE A 16 44.64 -26.59 48.93
CA ILE A 16 43.93 -26.16 47.77
C ILE A 16 44.76 -25.05 47.11
N GLU A 17 45.11 -25.25 45.83
CA GLU A 17 45.84 -24.28 45.05
C GLU A 17 44.85 -23.55 44.10
N TYR A 18 44.99 -22.23 43.98
CA TYR A 18 44.20 -21.40 43.11
C TYR A 18 45.01 -21.03 41.88
N ILE A 19 44.61 -21.55 40.72
CA ILE A 19 45.29 -21.27 39.44
C ILE A 19 44.45 -20.27 38.64
N PRO A 20 45.04 -19.17 38.17
CA PRO A 20 44.32 -18.22 37.30
C PRO A 20 43.99 -18.88 35.97
N LEU A 21 42.79 -18.61 35.46
CA LEU A 21 42.25 -19.22 34.22
C LEU A 21 43.18 -18.96 33.01
N ARG A 22 43.92 -17.88 33.01
CA ARG A 22 44.88 -17.56 31.93
C ARG A 22 46.00 -18.58 31.75
N GLU A 23 46.32 -19.36 32.77
CA GLU A 23 47.37 -20.39 32.73
C GLU A 23 46.83 -21.72 32.21
N LEU A 24 45.51 -21.94 32.31
CA LEU A 24 44.85 -23.18 31.93
C LEU A 24 44.22 -23.12 30.54
N VAL A 25 43.90 -21.89 30.03
CA VAL A 25 43.15 -21.69 28.79
C VAL A 25 43.84 -20.64 27.93
N THR A 26 44.14 -21.00 26.70
CA THR A 26 44.54 -20.06 25.67
C THR A 26 43.31 -19.55 24.96
N ILE A 27 43.00 -18.27 25.09
CA ILE A 27 41.92 -17.63 24.37
C ILE A 27 42.40 -17.33 22.94
N ALA A 28 41.93 -18.11 21.98
CA ALA A 28 42.09 -17.80 20.56
C ALA A 28 40.80 -17.10 20.05
N PRO A 29 40.93 -16.12 19.17
CA PRO A 29 39.72 -15.59 18.49
C PRO A 29 39.12 -16.75 17.70
N ALA A 30 37.83 -17.03 17.99
CA ALA A 30 37.09 -18.01 17.18
C ALA A 30 36.80 -17.38 15.85
N GLU A 31 37.31 -17.98 14.79
CA GLU A 31 36.91 -17.62 13.40
C GLU A 31 35.56 -18.23 13.00
N ASP A 32 34.96 -19.01 13.91
CA ASP A 32 33.66 -19.64 13.64
C ASP A 32 32.50 -18.66 13.82
N LEU A 33 31.50 -18.85 12.97
CA LEU A 33 30.22 -18.12 13.05
C LEU A 33 29.56 -18.35 14.41
N LYS A 34 29.27 -17.26 15.13
CA LYS A 34 28.69 -17.32 16.47
C LYS A 34 27.30 -17.98 16.54
N SER A 35 26.60 -18.00 15.43
CA SER A 35 25.29 -18.67 15.28
C SER A 35 25.04 -19.04 13.82
N ILE A 36 24.57 -20.25 13.60
CA ILE A 36 24.03 -20.69 12.33
C ILE A 36 22.50 -20.60 12.47
N THR A 37 21.87 -19.82 11.58
CA THR A 37 20.43 -19.70 11.58
C THR A 37 19.87 -20.64 10.50
N SER A 38 18.87 -21.44 10.86
CA SER A 38 18.22 -22.34 9.92
C SER A 38 16.82 -21.80 9.56
N GLY A 39 16.50 -21.79 8.30
CA GLY A 39 15.23 -21.35 7.76
C GLY A 39 14.63 -22.35 6.77
N ARG A 40 13.58 -21.94 6.07
CA ARG A 40 12.83 -22.79 5.15
C ARG A 40 13.68 -23.30 3.97
N ASN A 41 14.74 -22.59 3.63
CA ASN A 41 15.64 -22.89 2.50
C ASN A 41 17.01 -23.46 2.95
N GLY A 42 17.17 -23.89 4.21
CA GLY A 42 18.40 -24.41 4.75
C GLY A 42 19.09 -23.50 5.77
N GLU A 43 20.39 -23.76 5.99
CA GLU A 43 21.21 -22.96 6.89
C GLU A 43 21.68 -21.68 6.20
N TYR A 44 21.67 -20.55 6.93
CA TYR A 44 22.11 -19.26 6.38
C TYR A 44 22.79 -18.40 7.44
N VAL A 45 23.61 -17.47 6.97
CA VAL A 45 24.27 -16.47 7.81
C VAL A 45 23.55 -15.14 7.60
N PRO A 46 22.90 -14.58 8.63
CA PRO A 46 22.18 -13.32 8.49
C PRO A 46 23.17 -12.14 8.56
N PHE A 47 23.14 -11.30 7.52
CA PHE A 47 23.79 -9.99 7.52
C PHE A 47 22.72 -8.91 7.64
N ASN A 48 22.74 -8.16 8.75
CA ASN A 48 21.78 -7.10 9.00
C ASN A 48 22.37 -5.75 8.59
N PHE A 49 21.74 -5.08 7.64
CA PHE A 49 22.06 -3.73 7.23
C PHE A 49 21.02 -2.77 7.83
N TYR A 50 21.48 -1.78 8.58
CA TYR A 50 20.65 -0.77 9.21
C TYR A 50 20.81 0.56 8.46
N ASP A 51 19.76 1.37 8.41
CA ASP A 51 19.76 2.73 7.85
C ASP A 51 20.24 2.82 6.39
N VAL A 52 19.78 1.90 5.55
CA VAL A 52 20.12 1.84 4.13
C VAL A 52 19.29 2.87 3.35
N GLN A 53 19.93 3.94 2.86
CA GLN A 53 19.27 4.96 2.05
C GLN A 53 18.82 4.47 0.66
N ASN A 54 19.48 3.45 0.11
CA ASN A 54 19.17 2.90 -1.22
C ASN A 54 19.30 1.37 -1.24
N GLY A 55 18.26 0.67 -0.78
CA GLY A 55 18.22 -0.79 -0.70
C GLY A 55 18.39 -1.49 -2.04
N ASP A 56 17.88 -0.90 -3.14
CA ASP A 56 17.99 -1.49 -4.48
C ASP A 56 19.43 -1.49 -5.02
N LYS A 57 20.20 -0.48 -4.67
CA LYS A 57 21.61 -0.40 -5.07
C LYS A 57 22.43 -1.42 -4.29
N LEU A 58 22.24 -1.47 -2.97
CA LEU A 58 22.90 -2.43 -2.11
C LEU A 58 22.59 -3.88 -2.52
N MET A 59 21.33 -4.17 -2.83
CA MET A 59 20.90 -5.50 -3.30
C MET A 59 21.64 -5.91 -4.58
N ARG A 60 21.75 -5.00 -5.55
CA ARG A 60 22.45 -5.27 -6.82
C ARG A 60 23.93 -5.52 -6.59
N GLU A 61 24.57 -4.73 -5.74
CA GLU A 61 25.99 -4.88 -5.41
C GLU A 61 26.27 -6.21 -4.68
N VAL A 62 25.43 -6.56 -3.69
CA VAL A 62 25.55 -7.84 -2.95
C VAL A 62 25.30 -9.02 -3.88
N LYS A 63 24.29 -8.94 -4.75
CA LYS A 63 23.98 -9.99 -5.72
C LYS A 63 25.10 -10.18 -6.72
N GLN A 64 25.70 -9.10 -7.21
CA GLN A 64 26.84 -9.15 -8.12
C GLN A 64 28.06 -9.83 -7.48
N VAL A 65 28.39 -9.47 -6.24
CA VAL A 65 29.52 -10.08 -5.50
C VAL A 65 29.27 -11.57 -5.25
N ALA A 66 28.03 -11.97 -4.95
CA ALA A 66 27.68 -13.35 -4.73
C ALA A 66 27.72 -14.19 -6.04
N GLU A 67 27.30 -13.60 -7.16
CA GLU A 67 27.39 -14.23 -8.49
C GLU A 67 28.85 -14.38 -8.97
N GLU A 68 29.72 -13.46 -8.63
CA GLU A 68 31.17 -13.53 -8.93
C GLU A 68 31.86 -14.66 -8.15
N THR A 69 31.46 -14.89 -6.91
CA THR A 69 32.06 -15.94 -6.04
C THR A 69 31.52 -17.33 -6.33
N LYS A 70 30.31 -17.47 -6.90
CA LYS A 70 29.62 -18.74 -7.24
C LYS A 70 29.49 -19.77 -6.10
N GLU A 71 29.83 -19.40 -4.88
CA GLU A 71 29.84 -20.31 -3.73
C GLU A 71 28.61 -20.11 -2.83
N TRP A 72 27.91 -18.95 -2.97
CA TRP A 72 26.86 -18.54 -2.04
C TRP A 72 25.58 -18.19 -2.78
N ASP A 73 24.47 -18.74 -2.30
CA ASP A 73 23.14 -18.28 -2.70
C ASP A 73 22.68 -17.16 -1.78
N THR A 74 22.15 -16.08 -2.33
CA THR A 74 21.74 -14.88 -1.58
C THR A 74 20.24 -14.77 -1.50
N GLY A 75 19.72 -14.81 -0.28
CA GLY A 75 18.32 -14.48 0.02
C GLY A 75 18.23 -13.10 0.69
N PHE A 76 17.32 -12.28 0.21
CA PHE A 76 17.04 -10.97 0.83
C PHE A 76 15.75 -11.05 1.63
N SER A 77 15.78 -10.55 2.87
CA SER A 77 14.61 -10.48 3.73
C SER A 77 14.59 -9.17 4.51
N GLY A 78 13.43 -8.80 5.05
CA GLY A 78 13.26 -7.59 5.84
C GLY A 78 12.06 -6.77 5.38
N SER A 79 11.67 -5.78 6.19
CA SER A 79 10.48 -4.96 5.95
C SER A 79 10.49 -4.23 4.59
N PHE A 80 11.66 -3.84 4.13
CA PHE A 80 11.82 -3.17 2.82
C PHE A 80 11.42 -4.09 1.66
N PHE A 81 11.90 -5.34 1.65
CA PHE A 81 11.61 -6.30 0.58
C PHE A 81 10.18 -6.82 0.66
N SER A 82 9.73 -7.16 1.87
CA SER A 82 8.37 -7.63 2.11
C SER A 82 7.34 -6.58 1.70
N ASN A 83 7.55 -5.31 2.03
CA ASN A 83 6.65 -4.24 1.61
C ASN A 83 6.62 -4.04 0.09
N ARG A 84 7.76 -4.16 -0.58
CA ARG A 84 7.84 -4.01 -2.04
C ARG A 84 7.15 -5.17 -2.77
N GLU A 85 7.44 -6.40 -2.38
CA GLU A 85 6.81 -7.60 -2.95
C GLU A 85 5.29 -7.54 -2.78
N MET A 86 4.81 -7.16 -1.58
CA MET A 86 3.39 -6.96 -1.32
C MET A 86 2.78 -5.83 -2.14
N LEU A 87 3.50 -4.72 -2.38
CA LEU A 87 3.01 -3.62 -3.22
C LEU A 87 2.88 -4.05 -4.68
N ASP A 88 3.84 -4.81 -5.20
CA ASP A 88 3.79 -5.34 -6.57
C ASP A 88 2.61 -6.31 -6.73
N GLU A 89 2.36 -7.19 -5.76
CA GLU A 89 1.17 -8.05 -5.74
C GLU A 89 -0.13 -7.24 -5.68
N LEU A 90 -0.20 -6.18 -4.86
CA LEU A 90 -1.37 -5.32 -4.78
C LEU A 90 -1.65 -4.60 -6.10
N VAL A 91 -0.63 -4.16 -6.83
CA VAL A 91 -0.80 -3.53 -8.15
C VAL A 91 -1.41 -4.52 -9.14
N VAL A 92 -0.98 -5.78 -9.13
CA VAL A 92 -1.55 -6.83 -9.99
C VAL A 92 -3.01 -7.08 -9.62
N ILE A 93 -3.32 -7.20 -8.33
CA ILE A 93 -4.69 -7.39 -7.83
C ILE A 93 -5.56 -6.21 -8.22
N LEU A 94 -5.08 -4.98 -8.06
CA LEU A 94 -5.78 -3.76 -8.45
C LEU A 94 -6.10 -3.79 -9.95
N PHE A 95 -5.12 -4.12 -10.80
CA PHE A 95 -5.32 -4.17 -12.24
C PHE A 95 -6.39 -5.20 -12.65
N ILE A 96 -6.31 -6.40 -12.09
CA ILE A 96 -7.31 -7.46 -12.33
C ILE A 96 -8.70 -7.00 -11.85
N SER A 97 -8.78 -6.38 -10.67
CA SER A 97 -10.03 -5.84 -10.10
C SER A 97 -10.64 -4.78 -10.99
N LEU A 98 -9.84 -3.83 -11.50
CA LEU A 98 -10.29 -2.79 -12.42
C LEU A 98 -10.77 -3.36 -13.75
N LEU A 99 -10.10 -4.38 -14.27
CA LEU A 99 -10.49 -5.06 -15.50
C LEU A 99 -11.84 -5.79 -15.33
N LEU A 100 -12.01 -6.51 -14.24
CA LEU A 100 -13.29 -7.18 -13.92
C LEU A 100 -14.40 -6.14 -13.75
N MET A 101 -14.14 -5.05 -13.01
CA MET A 101 -15.09 -3.95 -12.83
C MET A 101 -15.48 -3.33 -14.18
N TYR A 102 -14.51 -3.09 -15.07
CA TYR A 102 -14.80 -2.58 -16.41
C TYR A 102 -15.79 -3.46 -17.17
N PHE A 103 -15.62 -4.78 -17.16
CA PHE A 103 -16.54 -5.70 -17.85
C PHE A 103 -17.93 -5.74 -17.21
N ILE A 104 -17.99 -5.72 -15.87
CA ILE A 104 -19.26 -5.68 -15.15
C ILE A 104 -20.03 -4.40 -15.50
N LEU A 105 -19.35 -3.25 -15.47
CA LEU A 105 -19.95 -1.95 -15.80
C LEU A 105 -20.33 -1.86 -17.28
N ALA A 106 -19.52 -2.41 -18.17
CA ALA A 106 -19.85 -2.46 -19.61
C ALA A 106 -21.13 -3.24 -19.87
N SER A 107 -21.33 -4.34 -19.14
CA SER A 107 -22.58 -5.11 -19.19
C SER A 107 -23.76 -4.36 -18.58
N GLN A 108 -23.56 -3.67 -17.46
CA GLN A 108 -24.62 -2.93 -16.76
C GLN A 108 -25.10 -1.72 -17.55
N PHE A 109 -24.17 -0.94 -18.11
CA PHE A 109 -24.52 0.28 -18.87
C PHE A 109 -24.83 0.02 -20.35
N GLU A 110 -24.68 -1.21 -20.82
CA GLU A 110 -24.79 -1.56 -22.25
C GLU A 110 -23.93 -0.64 -23.15
N SER A 111 -22.76 -0.23 -22.63
CA SER A 111 -21.88 0.76 -23.25
C SER A 111 -20.42 0.53 -22.82
N PHE A 112 -19.51 0.57 -23.79
CA PHE A 112 -18.06 0.48 -23.49
C PHE A 112 -17.44 1.83 -23.08
N LEU A 113 -18.11 2.95 -23.36
CA LEU A 113 -17.59 4.28 -23.04
C LEU A 113 -17.89 4.72 -21.62
N GLN A 114 -19.04 4.34 -21.07
CA GLN A 114 -19.44 4.77 -19.72
C GLN A 114 -18.53 4.21 -18.63
N PRO A 115 -18.14 2.93 -18.65
CA PRO A 115 -17.14 2.42 -17.70
C PRO A 115 -15.82 3.17 -17.75
N LEU A 116 -15.37 3.52 -18.95
CA LEU A 116 -14.12 4.27 -19.14
C LEU A 116 -14.18 5.66 -18.50
N LEU A 117 -15.35 6.31 -18.54
CA LEU A 117 -15.58 7.59 -17.85
C LEU A 117 -15.45 7.45 -16.34
N VAL A 118 -16.02 6.39 -15.77
CA VAL A 118 -15.92 6.11 -14.33
C VAL A 118 -14.47 5.81 -13.94
N LEU A 119 -13.80 4.95 -14.70
CA LEU A 119 -12.41 4.59 -14.42
C LEU A 119 -11.43 5.75 -14.59
N ALA A 120 -11.77 6.77 -15.38
CA ALA A 120 -10.95 7.99 -15.52
C ALA A 120 -10.84 8.81 -14.22
N GLU A 121 -11.68 8.55 -13.23
CA GLU A 121 -11.63 9.14 -11.89
C GLU A 121 -10.43 8.62 -11.09
N ILE A 122 -10.11 7.34 -11.19
CA ILE A 122 -9.10 6.67 -10.37
C ILE A 122 -7.72 7.34 -10.41
N PRO A 123 -7.14 7.68 -11.57
CA PRO A 123 -5.84 8.35 -11.61
C PRO A 123 -5.82 9.69 -10.87
N ILE A 124 -6.93 10.42 -10.87
CA ILE A 124 -7.05 11.71 -10.17
C ILE A 124 -7.07 11.49 -8.67
N ASP A 125 -7.86 10.52 -8.21
CA ASP A 125 -8.00 10.16 -6.80
C ASP A 125 -6.68 9.65 -6.23
N VAL A 126 -6.01 8.75 -6.95
CA VAL A 126 -4.69 8.21 -6.58
C VAL A 126 -3.65 9.32 -6.50
N ALA A 127 -3.58 10.20 -7.50
CA ALA A 127 -2.62 11.30 -7.52
C ALA A 127 -2.80 12.23 -6.32
N PHE A 128 -4.05 12.54 -5.94
CA PHE A 128 -4.31 13.41 -4.80
C PHE A 128 -4.05 12.72 -3.47
N ALA A 129 -4.38 11.45 -3.33
CA ALA A 129 -4.05 10.68 -2.13
C ALA A 129 -2.54 10.60 -1.89
N LEU A 130 -1.76 10.36 -2.95
CA LEU A 130 -0.29 10.37 -2.89
C LEU A 130 0.27 11.75 -2.54
N LEU A 131 -0.31 12.81 -3.11
CA LEU A 131 0.06 14.19 -2.78
C LEU A 131 -0.21 14.49 -1.30
N LEU A 132 -1.33 14.06 -0.76
CA LEU A 132 -1.70 14.29 0.63
C LEU A 132 -0.82 13.47 1.58
N LEU A 133 -0.49 12.23 1.25
CA LEU A 133 0.48 11.41 1.97
C LEU A 133 1.85 12.12 2.04
N TRP A 134 2.32 12.63 0.90
CA TRP A 134 3.59 13.36 0.83
C TRP A 134 3.57 14.64 1.67
N LEU A 135 2.50 15.42 1.62
CA LEU A 135 2.32 16.64 2.43
C LEU A 135 2.33 16.34 3.94
N CYS A 136 1.78 15.19 4.35
CA CYS A 136 1.77 14.75 5.74
C CYS A 136 3.09 14.07 6.18
N GLY A 137 4.08 13.97 5.29
CA GLY A 137 5.38 13.34 5.60
C GLY A 137 5.34 11.82 5.70
N HIS A 138 4.30 11.20 5.16
CA HIS A 138 4.16 9.74 5.13
C HIS A 138 4.55 9.18 3.76
N THR A 139 5.14 7.98 3.78
CA THR A 139 5.48 7.24 2.57
C THR A 139 4.36 6.27 2.18
N LEU A 140 4.32 5.92 0.89
CA LEU A 140 3.44 4.86 0.42
C LEU A 140 3.91 3.52 1.03
N ASN A 141 3.06 2.94 1.84
CA ASN A 141 3.26 1.62 2.45
C ASN A 141 2.06 0.71 2.17
N LEU A 142 2.14 -0.55 2.58
CA LEU A 142 1.08 -1.54 2.39
C LEU A 142 -0.28 -1.03 2.90
N MET A 143 -0.32 -0.41 4.07
CA MET A 143 -1.57 0.05 4.69
C MET A 143 -2.19 1.23 3.93
N SER A 144 -1.38 2.21 3.49
CA SER A 144 -1.88 3.31 2.67
C SER A 144 -2.34 2.83 1.29
N ALA A 145 -1.67 1.83 0.69
CA ALA A 145 -2.09 1.23 -0.57
C ALA A 145 -3.44 0.50 -0.44
N ILE A 146 -3.65 -0.26 0.64
CA ILE A 146 -4.95 -0.89 0.94
C ILE A 146 -6.03 0.18 1.11
N GLY A 147 -5.75 1.24 1.89
CA GLY A 147 -6.69 2.35 2.08
C GLY A 147 -7.10 3.00 0.77
N LEU A 148 -6.14 3.22 -0.12
CA LEU A 148 -6.36 3.79 -1.43
C LEU A 148 -7.26 2.89 -2.30
N ILE A 149 -6.96 1.59 -2.39
CA ILE A 149 -7.73 0.62 -3.17
C ILE A 149 -9.18 0.54 -2.69
N VAL A 150 -9.38 0.42 -1.38
CA VAL A 150 -10.72 0.35 -0.77
C VAL A 150 -11.52 1.62 -1.07
N THR A 151 -10.89 2.78 -0.91
CA THR A 151 -11.59 4.07 -1.08
C THR A 151 -11.91 4.35 -2.54
N CYS A 152 -11.03 3.99 -3.49
CA CYS A 152 -11.34 4.05 -4.92
C CYS A 152 -12.60 3.25 -5.25
N GLY A 153 -12.75 2.06 -4.66
CA GLY A 153 -13.98 1.26 -4.84
C GLY A 153 -15.25 1.94 -4.33
N ILE A 154 -15.16 2.68 -3.21
CA ILE A 154 -16.30 3.43 -2.66
C ILE A 154 -16.66 4.62 -3.58
N VAL A 155 -15.67 5.40 -4.00
CA VAL A 155 -15.88 6.57 -4.87
C VAL A 155 -16.44 6.18 -6.22
N ILE A 156 -15.92 5.12 -6.83
CA ILE A 156 -16.44 4.57 -8.09
C ILE A 156 -17.92 4.20 -7.97
N ASN A 157 -18.33 3.60 -6.85
CA ASN A 157 -19.74 3.26 -6.63
C ASN A 157 -20.64 4.50 -6.64
N ASP A 158 -20.21 5.63 -6.07
CA ASP A 158 -20.95 6.89 -6.11
C ASP A 158 -21.07 7.44 -7.54
N SER A 159 -20.02 7.31 -8.35
CA SER A 159 -20.00 7.70 -9.76
C SER A 159 -20.90 6.82 -10.62
N ILE A 160 -20.95 5.51 -10.37
CA ILE A 160 -21.86 4.55 -11.03
C ILE A 160 -23.32 4.94 -10.77
N LEU A 161 -23.70 5.15 -9.51
CA LEU A 161 -25.06 5.51 -9.13
C LEU A 161 -25.52 6.83 -9.76
N LYS A 162 -24.60 7.76 -9.97
CA LYS A 162 -24.88 9.03 -10.63
C LYS A 162 -25.10 8.86 -12.12
N LEU A 163 -24.22 8.11 -12.80
CA LEU A 163 -24.39 7.82 -14.23
C LEU A 163 -25.66 7.02 -14.52
N ASP A 164 -25.98 6.07 -13.66
CA ASP A 164 -27.22 5.29 -13.76
C ASP A 164 -28.46 6.19 -13.67
N ALA A 165 -28.47 7.12 -12.71
CA ALA A 165 -29.55 8.11 -12.59
C ALA A 165 -29.65 9.03 -13.83
N ILE A 166 -28.53 9.43 -14.45
CA ILE A 166 -28.53 10.20 -15.69
C ILE A 166 -29.13 9.35 -16.83
N ASN A 167 -28.69 8.10 -16.96
CA ASN A 167 -29.17 7.19 -18.01
C ASN A 167 -30.64 6.90 -17.87
N GLU A 168 -31.16 6.72 -16.65
CA GLU A 168 -32.60 6.52 -16.38
C GLU A 168 -33.42 7.72 -16.85
N LEU A 169 -33.02 8.94 -16.52
CA LEU A 169 -33.70 10.16 -16.98
C LEU A 169 -33.62 10.33 -18.49
N ARG A 170 -32.49 9.99 -19.11
CA ARG A 170 -32.30 10.00 -20.57
C ARG A 170 -33.25 8.99 -21.26
N LYS A 171 -33.39 7.77 -20.70
CA LYS A 171 -34.32 6.76 -21.19
C LYS A 171 -35.78 7.24 -21.07
N ALA A 172 -36.08 8.06 -20.07
CA ALA A 172 -37.42 8.69 -19.88
C ALA A 172 -37.65 9.89 -20.83
N GLY A 173 -36.71 10.22 -21.74
CA GLY A 173 -36.83 11.29 -22.71
C GLY A 173 -36.42 12.68 -22.22
N VAL A 174 -35.82 12.81 -21.05
CA VAL A 174 -35.33 14.09 -20.51
C VAL A 174 -34.12 14.58 -21.32
N PRO A 175 -34.04 15.88 -21.70
CA PRO A 175 -32.91 16.46 -22.38
C PRO A 175 -31.62 16.24 -21.63
N LEU A 176 -30.47 16.12 -22.33
CA LEU A 176 -29.16 15.76 -21.72
C LEU A 176 -28.77 16.66 -20.55
N LEU A 177 -28.85 17.96 -20.72
CA LEU A 177 -28.42 18.92 -19.69
C LEU A 177 -29.33 18.87 -18.46
N GLU A 178 -30.65 18.74 -18.69
CA GLU A 178 -31.62 18.63 -17.62
C GLU A 178 -31.50 17.31 -16.85
N ALA A 179 -31.26 16.20 -17.56
CA ALA A 179 -31.01 14.89 -16.97
C ALA A 179 -29.76 14.93 -16.07
N ILE A 180 -28.68 15.58 -16.49
CA ILE A 180 -27.45 15.74 -15.68
C ILE A 180 -27.71 16.56 -14.42
N HIS A 181 -28.42 17.68 -14.52
CA HIS A 181 -28.76 18.53 -13.38
C HIS A 181 -29.68 17.81 -12.38
N GLU A 182 -30.72 17.16 -12.86
CA GLU A 182 -31.68 16.47 -12.02
C GLU A 182 -31.06 15.24 -11.32
N ALA A 183 -30.28 14.43 -12.05
CA ALA A 183 -29.52 13.33 -11.47
C ALA A 183 -28.51 13.84 -10.42
N GLY A 184 -27.82 14.92 -10.73
CA GLY A 184 -26.91 15.59 -9.78
C GLY A 184 -27.64 16.01 -8.50
N ARG A 185 -28.78 16.67 -8.63
CA ARG A 185 -29.59 17.11 -7.50
C ARG A 185 -30.09 15.95 -6.62
N ARG A 186 -30.54 14.87 -7.25
CA ARG A 186 -31.02 13.67 -6.54
C ARG A 186 -29.91 12.94 -5.79
N ARG A 187 -28.71 12.86 -6.37
CA ARG A 187 -27.59 12.10 -5.81
C ARG A 187 -26.64 12.93 -4.93
N LEU A 188 -26.72 14.27 -4.94
CA LEU A 188 -25.84 15.13 -4.18
C LEU A 188 -25.85 14.81 -2.69
N ARG A 189 -27.04 14.74 -2.09
CA ARG A 189 -27.17 14.53 -0.64
C ARG A 189 -26.67 13.14 -0.21
N PRO A 190 -27.02 12.00 -0.85
CA PRO A 190 -26.45 10.70 -0.52
C PRO A 190 -24.93 10.65 -0.64
N ILE A 191 -24.35 11.15 -1.74
CA ILE A 191 -22.90 11.13 -1.98
C ILE A 191 -22.15 11.94 -0.91
N ILE A 192 -22.59 13.15 -0.60
CA ILE A 192 -21.98 13.96 0.46
C ILE A 192 -22.11 13.27 1.83
N MET A 193 -23.21 12.62 2.10
CA MET A 193 -23.43 11.91 3.36
C MET A 193 -22.47 10.73 3.52
N THR A 194 -22.30 9.89 2.49
CA THR A 194 -21.36 8.76 2.52
C THR A 194 -19.93 9.24 2.70
N SER A 195 -19.52 10.24 1.92
CA SER A 195 -18.16 10.80 1.97
C SER A 195 -17.83 11.40 3.34
N LEU A 196 -18.71 12.26 3.88
CA LEU A 196 -18.50 12.87 5.19
C LEU A 196 -18.47 11.82 6.29
N THR A 197 -19.36 10.84 6.25
CA THR A 197 -19.40 9.77 7.27
C THR A 197 -18.10 8.96 7.25
N THR A 198 -17.60 8.61 6.08
CA THR A 198 -16.34 7.87 5.92
C THR A 198 -15.15 8.72 6.38
N ILE A 199 -15.07 9.99 5.99
CA ILE A 199 -14.01 10.90 6.42
C ILE A 199 -14.02 11.04 7.94
N PHE A 200 -15.16 11.34 8.56
CA PHE A 200 -15.26 11.47 10.01
C PHE A 200 -14.95 10.18 10.77
N ALA A 201 -15.27 9.01 10.19
CA ALA A 201 -14.89 7.71 10.77
C ALA A 201 -13.37 7.51 10.80
N MET A 202 -12.63 8.09 9.84
CA MET A 202 -11.16 7.98 9.78
C MET A 202 -10.44 9.02 10.66
N VAL A 203 -11.08 10.15 11.00
CA VAL A 203 -10.46 11.22 11.79
C VAL A 203 -9.90 10.74 13.14
N PRO A 204 -10.58 9.90 13.94
CA PRO A 204 -10.04 9.43 15.21
C PRO A 204 -8.71 8.66 15.07
N LEU A 205 -8.53 7.94 13.95
CA LEU A 205 -7.31 7.16 13.69
C LEU A 205 -6.08 8.04 13.44
N LEU A 206 -6.28 9.30 13.01
CA LEU A 206 -5.17 10.26 12.84
C LEU A 206 -4.56 10.67 14.19
N PHE A 207 -5.36 10.69 15.24
CA PHE A 207 -4.96 11.13 16.59
C PHE A 207 -4.57 9.95 17.49
N SER A 208 -4.67 8.73 17.02
CA SER A 208 -4.23 7.54 17.76
C SER A 208 -2.72 7.60 18.02
N SER A 209 -2.31 7.22 19.22
CA SER A 209 -0.90 7.17 19.66
C SER A 209 -0.48 5.75 20.08
N ASP A 210 -1.30 4.75 19.80
CA ASP A 210 -1.07 3.37 20.16
C ASP A 210 0.00 2.70 19.26
N MET A 211 0.46 1.51 19.64
CA MET A 211 1.48 0.73 18.89
C MET A 211 1.12 0.49 17.42
N GLY A 212 -0.18 0.53 17.04
CA GLY A 212 -0.65 0.40 15.65
C GLY A 212 -0.78 1.71 14.90
N SER A 213 -0.55 2.85 15.55
CA SER A 213 -0.81 4.18 14.95
C SER A 213 0.05 4.47 13.73
N GLU A 214 1.29 3.99 13.69
CA GLU A 214 2.19 4.14 12.55
C GLU A 214 1.63 3.50 11.26
N LEU A 215 0.84 2.44 11.39
CA LEU A 215 0.19 1.76 10.27
C LEU A 215 -1.17 2.39 9.93
N GLN A 216 -1.92 2.83 10.94
CA GLN A 216 -3.27 3.37 10.79
C GLN A 216 -3.28 4.80 10.24
N LYS A 217 -2.30 5.64 10.59
CA LYS A 217 -2.20 7.02 10.10
C LYS A 217 -2.07 7.13 8.58
N PRO A 218 -1.13 6.43 7.92
CA PRO A 218 -1.03 6.46 6.46
C PRO A 218 -2.29 5.93 5.75
N LEU A 219 -2.91 4.88 6.30
CA LEU A 219 -4.19 4.36 5.83
C LEU A 219 -5.26 5.44 5.84
N SER A 220 -5.46 6.10 7.00
CA SER A 220 -6.49 7.11 7.19
C SER A 220 -6.26 8.34 6.32
N ILE A 221 -5.01 8.79 6.17
CA ILE A 221 -4.64 9.92 5.31
C ILE A 221 -4.96 9.59 3.85
N ALA A 222 -4.58 8.40 3.38
CA ALA A 222 -4.89 7.96 2.02
C ALA A 222 -6.41 7.93 1.78
N MET A 223 -7.18 7.36 2.70
CA MET A 223 -8.64 7.28 2.60
C MET A 223 -9.31 8.66 2.61
N ILE A 224 -8.92 9.54 3.52
CA ILE A 224 -9.45 10.93 3.59
C ILE A 224 -9.11 11.68 2.30
N GLY A 225 -7.88 11.56 1.80
CA GLY A 225 -7.44 12.19 0.56
C GLY A 225 -8.26 11.74 -0.64
N THR A 226 -8.35 10.43 -0.85
CA THR A 226 -9.12 9.85 -1.95
C THR A 226 -10.59 10.23 -1.87
N MET A 227 -11.24 10.10 -0.69
CA MET A 227 -12.66 10.45 -0.52
C MET A 227 -12.94 11.92 -0.76
N SER A 228 -12.08 12.82 -0.28
CA SER A 228 -12.30 14.27 -0.42
C SER A 228 -12.29 14.71 -1.89
N VAL A 229 -11.31 14.24 -2.66
CA VAL A 229 -11.20 14.59 -4.07
C VAL A 229 -12.12 13.75 -4.93
N GLY A 230 -12.20 12.44 -4.70
CA GLY A 230 -13.09 11.57 -5.43
C GLY A 230 -14.54 12.02 -5.38
N THR A 231 -15.02 12.45 -4.22
CA THR A 231 -16.37 13.06 -4.11
C THR A 231 -16.50 14.29 -5.01
N ALA A 232 -15.50 15.18 -5.03
CA ALA A 232 -15.55 16.36 -5.89
C ALA A 232 -15.47 15.98 -7.38
N VAL A 233 -14.63 15.03 -7.75
CA VAL A 233 -14.49 14.51 -9.12
C VAL A 233 -15.80 13.86 -9.57
N SER A 234 -16.38 12.99 -8.76
CA SER A 234 -17.67 12.36 -9.02
C SER A 234 -18.78 13.39 -9.20
N LEU A 235 -18.80 14.45 -8.40
CA LEU A 235 -19.87 15.46 -8.49
C LEU A 235 -19.73 16.40 -9.68
N PHE A 236 -18.52 16.78 -10.07
CA PHE A 236 -18.27 17.83 -11.08
C PHE A 236 -17.67 17.29 -12.37
N ILE A 237 -16.62 16.47 -12.27
CA ILE A 237 -15.85 16.05 -13.45
C ILE A 237 -16.59 14.97 -14.24
N ILE A 238 -17.14 13.98 -13.56
CA ILE A 238 -17.87 12.88 -14.24
C ILE A 238 -19.08 13.40 -15.06
N PRO A 239 -19.98 14.26 -14.54
CA PRO A 239 -21.05 14.81 -15.34
C PRO A 239 -20.56 15.69 -16.49
N LEU A 240 -19.47 16.43 -16.30
CA LEU A 240 -18.87 17.25 -17.35
C LEU A 240 -18.33 16.38 -18.49
N LEU A 241 -17.59 15.30 -18.16
CA LEU A 241 -17.09 14.35 -19.14
C LEU A 241 -18.25 13.63 -19.88
N TYR A 242 -19.28 13.25 -19.15
CA TYR A 242 -20.49 12.65 -19.73
C TYR A 242 -21.15 13.63 -20.73
N TRP A 243 -21.35 14.89 -20.32
CA TRP A 243 -21.91 15.91 -21.20
C TRP A 243 -21.06 16.13 -22.44
N PHE A 244 -19.73 16.23 -22.31
CA PHE A 244 -18.82 16.47 -23.43
C PHE A 244 -18.88 15.36 -24.49
N ILE A 245 -18.99 14.11 -24.05
CA ILE A 245 -19.07 12.95 -24.96
C ILE A 245 -20.43 12.85 -25.63
N TYR A 246 -21.50 13.00 -24.87
CA TYR A 246 -22.86 12.76 -25.36
C TYR A 246 -23.46 13.97 -26.11
N ARG A 247 -23.02 15.20 -25.84
CA ARG A 247 -23.39 16.39 -26.60
C ARG A 247 -23.11 16.23 -28.09
N LYS A 248 -21.90 15.78 -28.44
CA LYS A 248 -21.50 15.57 -29.83
C LYS A 248 -22.37 14.53 -30.56
N LYS A 249 -22.86 13.56 -29.84
CA LYS A 249 -23.75 12.51 -30.37
C LYS A 249 -25.18 13.04 -30.64
N GLU A 250 -25.68 13.97 -29.81
CA GLU A 250 -26.97 14.63 -30.05
C GLU A 250 -26.93 15.55 -31.27
N GLU A 251 -25.89 16.33 -31.44
CA GLU A 251 -25.71 17.22 -32.61
C GLU A 251 -25.66 16.46 -33.96
N ILE A 252 -25.16 15.21 -33.94
CA ILE A 252 -25.12 14.34 -35.12
C ILE A 252 -26.48 13.69 -35.39
N SER A 253 -27.25 13.36 -34.33
CA SER A 253 -28.57 12.72 -34.45
C SER A 253 -29.68 13.70 -34.80
N SER A 254 -29.45 15.01 -34.62
CA SER A 254 -30.42 16.08 -34.97
C SER A 254 -30.27 16.62 -36.41
N LYS A 255 -29.28 16.15 -37.14
CA LYS A 255 -29.08 16.38 -38.57
C LYS A 255 -29.51 15.19 -39.40
#